data_332433d43357b0aa746210f7892a001c
#
_entry.id   332433d43357b0aa746210f7892a001c
#
_cell.length_a   1.000
_cell.length_b   1.000
_cell.length_c   1.000
_cell.angle_alpha   90.00
_cell.angle_beta   90.00
_cell.angle_gamma   90.00
#
_symmetry.space_group_name_H-M   'P 1'
#
loop_
_entity.id
_entity.type
_entity.pdbx_description
1 polymer ?
#
loop_
_entity_poly.entity_id
_entity_poly.type
_entity_poly.pdbx_seq_one_letter_code
_entity_poly.pdbx_strand_id
1 'polypeptide(L)'
;DLVIRPRPPSRGQPTAVELVDSLLAMAVEKKSSDIHIETYPGDVDVRLRIDGILHQMYTDMSPESVSEVVNRIKILANLDITEHRKPQDGRISAVIDQGEDDRKVIDYRVSVVPSPAGEDVVIRILDSNAGLVPVSQLGMTKDLERVFIQLLQNPEGLVLVTGPTGSGKTTTLYSALARLNDGRKKIITAEDPIEYFVPKVNQKQVSPAMPYALLLRALLRQDPNVLLVGEIRDLETGSTALNAARTGHIVLGTLHTADAVGTIGRLRGLELDDTDIADALLAVLAQRLARRICEKCSEPREPTGEQKALLEHLLDGVQLRSGRGCEHCHHTGYRKRIGIFELLLVDVGMQDLIATGAHNAQLRKYAQEHFFKSMVDDALEKIAAGLTTVDELVRVIPYRHIIATREARRR
;
A
#
# COMPACT_ATOMS: atom_id res chain seq x y z
N ASP A 1 -0.19 11.26 27.71
CA ASP A 1 -0.71 10.45 26.62
C ASP A 1 -2.24 10.62 26.58
N LEU A 2 -2.78 11.00 25.43
CA LEU A 2 -4.22 11.11 25.21
C LEU A 2 -4.83 9.70 25.27
N VAL A 3 -5.79 9.46 26.21
CA VAL A 3 -6.49 8.19 26.30
C VAL A 3 -7.91 8.37 25.76
N ILE A 4 -8.22 7.67 24.69
CA ILE A 4 -9.53 7.67 24.06
C ILE A 4 -10.26 6.39 24.47
N ARG A 5 -11.45 6.55 25.04
CA ARG A 5 -12.33 5.44 25.43
C ARG A 5 -13.62 5.55 24.65
N PRO A 6 -14.07 4.47 24.00
CA PRO A 6 -15.42 4.43 23.45
C PRO A 6 -16.41 4.69 24.58
N ARG A 7 -17.19 5.75 24.47
CA ARG A 7 -18.24 6.06 25.45
C ARG A 7 -19.59 5.73 24.86
N PRO A 8 -20.51 5.13 25.62
CA PRO A 8 -21.88 5.04 25.19
C PRO A 8 -22.43 6.47 25.00
N PRO A 9 -23.32 6.69 24.03
CA PRO A 9 -23.91 8.01 23.80
C PRO A 9 -24.54 8.55 25.07
N SER A 10 -24.21 9.80 25.41
CA SER A 10 -24.83 10.50 26.55
C SER A 10 -26.32 10.71 26.27
N ARG A 11 -27.13 10.83 27.35
CA ARG A 11 -28.55 11.20 27.22
C ARG A 11 -28.61 12.67 26.76
N GLY A 12 -28.69 12.93 25.44
CA GLY A 12 -28.71 14.25 24.85
C GLY A 12 -27.89 14.31 23.55
N GLN A 13 -27.74 15.50 22.95
CA GLN A 13 -26.82 15.69 21.80
C GLN A 13 -25.38 15.49 22.28
N PRO A 14 -24.57 14.66 21.58
CA PRO A 14 -23.19 14.42 21.97
C PRO A 14 -22.35 15.69 21.77
N THR A 15 -21.40 15.90 22.65
CA THR A 15 -20.42 16.99 22.54
C THR A 15 -19.38 16.71 21.44
N ALA A 16 -18.72 17.75 20.91
CA ALA A 16 -17.64 17.59 19.94
C ALA A 16 -16.51 16.65 20.44
N VAL A 17 -16.24 16.64 21.74
CA VAL A 17 -15.27 15.72 22.36
C VAL A 17 -15.73 14.28 22.24
N GLU A 18 -16.98 13.99 22.58
CA GLU A 18 -17.55 12.64 22.52
C GLU A 18 -17.63 12.15 21.06
N LEU A 19 -18.00 13.03 20.12
CA LEU A 19 -18.05 12.70 18.70
C LEU A 19 -16.66 12.33 18.15
N VAL A 20 -15.63 13.13 18.46
CA VAL A 20 -14.26 12.86 17.99
C VAL A 20 -13.71 11.59 18.63
N ASP A 21 -13.82 11.43 19.93
CA ASP A 21 -13.35 10.23 20.63
C ASP A 21 -14.02 8.97 20.11
N SER A 22 -15.34 9.01 19.91
CA SER A 22 -16.12 7.88 19.35
C SER A 22 -15.71 7.58 17.91
N LEU A 23 -15.51 8.60 17.06
CA LEU A 23 -15.12 8.44 15.68
C LEU A 23 -13.72 7.81 15.55
N LEU A 24 -12.74 8.28 16.33
CA LEU A 24 -11.39 7.73 16.35
C LEU A 24 -11.38 6.26 16.83
N ALA A 25 -12.11 5.94 17.90
CA ALA A 25 -12.21 4.58 18.40
C ALA A 25 -12.92 3.65 17.41
N MET A 26 -14.05 4.06 16.83
CA MET A 26 -14.81 3.31 15.83
C MET A 26 -13.95 3.01 14.59
N ALA A 27 -13.15 3.98 14.15
CA ALA A 27 -12.28 3.80 13.00
C ALA A 27 -11.20 2.74 13.23
N VAL A 28 -10.64 2.67 14.43
CA VAL A 28 -9.69 1.61 14.84
C VAL A 28 -10.37 0.25 14.94
N GLU A 29 -11.55 0.17 15.56
CA GLU A 29 -12.34 -1.06 15.66
C GLU A 29 -12.67 -1.64 14.28
N LYS A 30 -13.11 -0.78 13.35
CA LYS A 30 -13.44 -1.17 11.98
C LYS A 30 -12.22 -1.40 11.10
N LYS A 31 -10.98 -1.20 11.63
CA LYS A 31 -9.72 -1.33 10.90
C LYS A 31 -9.65 -0.45 9.66
N SER A 32 -10.18 0.76 9.77
CA SER A 32 -10.10 1.74 8.69
C SER A 32 -8.68 2.30 8.57
N SER A 33 -8.29 2.64 7.36
CA SER A 33 -7.02 3.32 7.08
C SER A 33 -7.11 4.82 7.20
N ASP A 34 -8.29 5.39 6.87
CA ASP A 34 -8.51 6.83 6.88
C ASP A 34 -9.93 7.16 7.32
N ILE A 35 -10.09 8.32 7.97
CA ILE A 35 -11.35 8.97 8.29
C ILE A 35 -11.45 10.21 7.40
N HIS A 36 -12.57 10.41 6.75
CA HIS A 36 -12.87 11.59 5.95
C HIS A 36 -14.07 12.31 6.58
N ILE A 37 -13.92 13.59 6.86
CA ILE A 37 -15.01 14.50 7.23
C ILE A 37 -15.01 15.58 6.15
N GLU A 38 -16.08 15.62 5.36
CA GLU A 38 -16.20 16.52 4.22
C GLU A 38 -17.44 17.41 4.39
N THR A 39 -17.25 18.71 4.20
CA THR A 39 -18.29 19.72 4.41
C THR A 39 -18.88 20.18 3.08
N TYR A 40 -20.21 20.16 3.00
CA TYR A 40 -20.97 20.62 1.85
C TYR A 40 -21.98 21.69 2.27
N PRO A 41 -22.52 22.50 1.35
CA PRO A 41 -23.58 23.45 1.68
C PRO A 41 -24.81 22.73 2.28
N GLY A 42 -25.00 22.87 3.58
CA GLY A 42 -26.11 22.25 4.32
C GLY A 42 -25.97 20.76 4.64
N ASP A 43 -24.80 20.18 4.42
CA ASP A 43 -24.57 18.75 4.67
C ASP A 43 -23.13 18.46 5.13
N VAL A 44 -22.93 17.32 5.80
CA VAL A 44 -21.63 16.81 6.24
C VAL A 44 -21.55 15.31 6.01
N ASP A 45 -20.54 14.89 5.27
CA ASP A 45 -20.22 13.48 5.07
C ASP A 45 -19.10 13.01 6.01
N VAL A 46 -19.36 11.95 6.76
CA VAL A 46 -18.34 11.23 7.51
C VAL A 46 -18.17 9.84 6.91
N ARG A 47 -16.98 9.57 6.40
CA ARG A 47 -16.68 8.30 5.72
C ARG A 47 -15.42 7.65 6.28
N LEU A 48 -15.44 6.33 6.42
CA LEU A 48 -14.28 5.53 6.76
C LEU A 48 -13.77 4.77 5.54
N ARG A 49 -12.46 4.78 5.32
CA ARG A 49 -11.84 3.94 4.31
C ARG A 49 -11.49 2.58 4.89
N ILE A 50 -12.29 1.57 4.55
CA ILE A 50 -12.10 0.18 5.02
C ILE A 50 -11.73 -0.68 3.81
N ASP A 51 -10.62 -1.41 3.91
CA ASP A 51 -10.10 -2.25 2.82
C ASP A 51 -9.99 -1.51 1.46
N GLY A 52 -9.70 -0.19 1.51
CA GLY A 52 -9.49 0.68 0.36
C GLY A 52 -10.75 1.34 -0.21
N ILE A 53 -11.93 1.04 0.32
CA ILE A 53 -13.22 1.61 -0.11
C ILE A 53 -13.75 2.57 0.96
N LEU A 54 -14.34 3.68 0.53
CA LEU A 54 -15.04 4.62 1.42
C LEU A 54 -16.43 4.09 1.75
N HIS A 55 -16.74 4.04 3.03
CA HIS A 55 -18.03 3.67 3.57
C HIS A 55 -18.63 4.85 4.33
N GLN A 56 -19.84 5.23 3.99
CA GLN A 56 -20.60 6.26 4.73
C GLN A 56 -20.83 5.80 6.16
N MET A 57 -20.58 6.70 7.11
CA MET A 57 -20.91 6.48 8.52
C MET A 57 -22.09 7.36 8.90
N TYR A 58 -23.05 6.77 9.56
CA TYR A 58 -24.10 7.54 10.19
C TYR A 58 -23.54 8.05 11.54
N THR A 59 -23.43 9.37 11.66
CA THR A 59 -22.98 10.05 12.87
C THR A 59 -24.01 11.10 13.26
N ASP A 60 -23.98 11.50 14.54
CA ASP A 60 -24.79 12.63 15.02
C ASP A 60 -24.16 14.00 14.67
N MET A 61 -23.25 14.03 13.70
CA MET A 61 -22.59 15.25 13.23
C MET A 61 -23.51 15.98 12.27
N SER A 62 -23.75 17.26 12.56
CA SER A 62 -24.56 18.14 11.72
C SER A 62 -23.69 19.28 11.17
N PRO A 63 -24.16 20.01 10.14
CA PRO A 63 -23.49 21.21 9.64
C PRO A 63 -23.22 22.26 10.74
N GLU A 64 -24.05 22.34 11.77
CA GLU A 64 -23.89 23.27 12.86
C GLU A 64 -22.78 22.82 13.84
N SER A 65 -22.64 21.50 14.07
CA SER A 65 -21.68 20.94 15.02
C SER A 65 -20.30 20.64 14.42
N VAL A 66 -20.18 20.56 13.08
CA VAL A 66 -18.93 20.17 12.41
C VAL A 66 -17.76 21.08 12.73
N SER A 67 -17.99 22.40 12.85
CA SER A 67 -16.92 23.36 13.18
C SER A 67 -16.30 23.10 14.55
N GLU A 68 -17.11 22.71 15.55
CA GLU A 68 -16.63 22.35 16.88
C GLU A 68 -15.84 21.04 16.86
N VAL A 69 -16.27 20.07 16.04
CA VAL A 69 -15.57 18.80 15.82
C VAL A 69 -14.21 19.05 15.16
N VAL A 70 -14.15 19.87 14.09
CA VAL A 70 -12.90 20.24 13.43
C VAL A 70 -11.96 20.97 14.39
N ASN A 71 -12.46 21.94 15.18
CA ASN A 71 -11.66 22.63 16.18
C ASN A 71 -11.12 21.64 17.24
N ARG A 72 -11.92 20.68 17.69
CA ARG A 72 -11.44 19.63 18.60
C ARG A 72 -10.32 18.81 17.98
N ILE A 73 -10.44 18.42 16.71
CA ILE A 73 -9.39 17.70 15.97
C ILE A 73 -8.13 18.57 15.86
N LYS A 74 -8.25 19.86 15.51
CA LYS A 74 -7.13 20.80 15.45
C LYS A 74 -6.39 20.88 16.79
N ILE A 75 -7.11 21.01 17.90
CA ILE A 75 -6.52 21.05 19.25
C ILE A 75 -5.73 19.76 19.51
N LEU A 76 -6.30 18.58 19.22
CA LEU A 76 -5.64 17.31 19.44
C LEU A 76 -4.39 17.14 18.55
N ALA A 77 -4.42 17.68 17.33
CA ALA A 77 -3.33 17.63 16.37
C ALA A 77 -2.31 18.76 16.55
N ASN A 78 -2.48 19.63 17.56
CA ASN A 78 -1.66 20.81 17.85
C ASN A 78 -1.61 21.79 16.66
N LEU A 79 -2.77 22.03 16.02
CA LEU A 79 -2.98 22.96 14.92
C LEU A 79 -3.59 24.28 15.41
N ASP A 80 -3.47 25.35 14.60
CA ASP A 80 -4.05 26.65 14.90
C ASP A 80 -5.58 26.64 14.64
N ILE A 81 -6.36 26.80 15.70
CA ILE A 81 -7.83 26.85 15.62
C ILE A 81 -8.37 28.15 15.04
N THR A 82 -7.53 29.19 14.93
CA THR A 82 -7.93 30.51 14.42
C THR A 82 -7.66 30.67 12.92
N GLU A 83 -6.82 29.80 12.34
CA GLU A 83 -6.53 29.81 10.91
C GLU A 83 -7.48 28.89 10.16
N HIS A 84 -8.34 29.48 9.31
CA HIS A 84 -9.35 28.78 8.51
C HIS A 84 -9.15 28.94 6.98
N ARG A 85 -8.05 29.60 6.57
CA ARG A 85 -7.82 29.98 5.16
C ARG A 85 -6.67 29.22 4.53
N LYS A 86 -5.88 28.51 5.34
CA LYS A 86 -4.69 27.78 4.87
C LYS A 86 -4.79 26.31 5.28
N PRO A 87 -4.32 25.38 4.44
CA PRO A 87 -4.16 24.00 4.84
C PRO A 87 -3.24 23.86 6.04
N GLN A 88 -3.55 22.90 6.91
CA GLN A 88 -2.75 22.57 8.09
C GLN A 88 -2.58 21.06 8.21
N ASP A 89 -1.38 20.61 8.54
CA ASP A 89 -1.06 19.21 8.79
C ASP A 89 -0.54 19.02 10.21
N GLY A 90 -1.03 17.99 10.90
CA GLY A 90 -0.67 17.69 12.27
C GLY A 90 -0.68 16.22 12.60
N ARG A 91 -0.43 15.90 13.88
CA ARG A 91 -0.40 14.53 14.38
C ARG A 91 -1.11 14.43 15.72
N ILE A 92 -1.80 13.30 15.93
CA ILE A 92 -2.38 12.93 17.22
C ILE A 92 -1.78 11.57 17.58
N SER A 93 -1.22 11.46 18.80
CA SER A 93 -0.87 10.17 19.37
C SER A 93 -1.82 9.88 20.52
N ALA A 94 -2.53 8.76 20.46
CA ALA A 94 -3.52 8.40 21.45
C ALA A 94 -3.45 6.91 21.82
N VAL A 95 -3.79 6.61 23.06
CA VAL A 95 -4.04 5.25 23.51
C VAL A 95 -5.53 4.97 23.35
N ILE A 96 -5.88 4.03 22.49
CA ILE A 96 -7.26 3.54 22.40
C ILE A 96 -7.43 2.42 23.42
N ASP A 97 -8.30 2.65 24.39
CA ASP A 97 -8.61 1.72 25.46
C ASP A 97 -9.97 1.05 25.18
N GLN A 98 -9.95 -0.18 24.67
CA GLN A 98 -11.16 -0.96 24.30
C GLN A 98 -11.57 -1.97 25.39
N GLY A 99 -10.92 -1.99 26.56
CA GLY A 99 -11.21 -2.89 27.70
C GLY A 99 -9.97 -3.47 28.35
N GLU A 100 -10.17 -4.40 29.30
CA GLU A 100 -9.11 -5.04 30.10
C GLU A 100 -8.12 -5.77 29.19
N ASP A 101 -7.05 -5.38 28.78
CA ASP A 101 -5.97 -5.93 27.93
C ASP A 101 -5.93 -5.49 26.46
N ASP A 102 -6.84 -4.66 25.95
CA ASP A 102 -6.78 -4.17 24.55
C ASP A 102 -6.47 -2.66 24.47
N ARG A 103 -5.26 -2.29 24.91
CA ARG A 103 -4.73 -0.93 24.78
C ARG A 103 -3.79 -0.83 23.59
N LYS A 104 -4.14 0.01 22.62
CA LYS A 104 -3.35 0.25 21.43
C LYS A 104 -2.89 1.70 21.36
N VAL A 105 -1.59 1.88 21.15
CA VAL A 105 -1.06 3.21 20.80
C VAL A 105 -1.26 3.39 19.30
N ILE A 106 -2.04 4.38 18.94
CA ILE A 106 -2.36 4.73 17.55
C ILE A 106 -1.86 6.14 17.28
N ASP A 107 -1.13 6.27 16.17
CA ASP A 107 -0.77 7.57 15.63
C ASP A 107 -1.71 7.95 14.49
N TYR A 108 -2.18 9.19 14.50
CA TYR A 108 -3.05 9.73 13.47
C TYR A 108 -2.34 10.90 12.79
N ARG A 109 -2.30 10.89 11.47
CA ARG A 109 -1.89 12.06 10.67
C ARG A 109 -3.14 12.79 10.23
N VAL A 110 -3.23 14.04 10.59
CA VAL A 110 -4.38 14.91 10.34
C VAL A 110 -4.01 15.91 9.27
N SER A 111 -4.82 16.03 8.24
CA SER A 111 -4.77 17.09 7.25
C SER A 111 -6.11 17.82 7.25
N VAL A 112 -6.06 19.13 7.43
CA VAL A 112 -7.22 20.03 7.40
C VAL A 112 -7.07 20.97 6.23
N VAL A 113 -8.10 21.05 5.38
CA VAL A 113 -8.08 21.88 4.18
C VAL A 113 -9.34 22.75 4.14
N PRO A 114 -9.20 24.07 3.94
CA PRO A 114 -10.35 24.97 3.78
C PRO A 114 -11.24 24.57 2.60
N SER A 115 -12.54 24.63 2.80
CA SER A 115 -13.59 24.36 1.82
C SER A 115 -14.58 25.52 1.79
N PRO A 116 -15.32 25.76 0.71
CA PRO A 116 -16.36 26.82 0.67
C PRO A 116 -17.46 26.66 1.72
N ALA A 117 -17.70 25.47 2.22
CA ALA A 117 -18.71 25.18 3.24
C ALA A 117 -18.16 25.01 4.66
N GLY A 118 -16.84 25.13 4.83
CA GLY A 118 -16.19 24.93 6.13
C GLY A 118 -14.76 24.45 5.99
N GLU A 119 -14.38 23.40 6.68
CA GLU A 119 -13.05 22.77 6.59
C GLU A 119 -13.22 21.27 6.45
N ASP A 120 -12.55 20.69 5.46
CA ASP A 120 -12.49 19.26 5.26
C ASP A 120 -11.32 18.66 6.05
N VAL A 121 -11.53 17.49 6.62
CA VAL A 121 -10.52 16.81 7.42
C VAL A 121 -10.31 15.40 6.93
N VAL A 122 -9.04 15.03 6.72
CA VAL A 122 -8.64 13.65 6.50
C VAL A 122 -7.71 13.21 7.63
N ILE A 123 -8.05 12.11 8.29
CA ILE A 123 -7.24 11.53 9.37
C ILE A 123 -6.78 10.15 8.92
N ARG A 124 -5.47 9.99 8.67
CA ARG A 124 -4.87 8.69 8.41
C ARG A 124 -4.51 8.00 9.71
N ILE A 125 -4.87 6.75 9.83
CA ILE A 125 -4.66 5.92 11.03
C ILE A 125 -3.40 5.09 10.82
N LEU A 126 -2.46 5.21 11.74
CA LEU A 126 -1.20 4.48 11.75
C LEU A 126 -1.17 3.60 13.01
N ASP A 127 -1.49 2.32 12.84
CA ASP A 127 -1.39 1.35 13.93
C ASP A 127 0.07 0.89 14.05
N SER A 128 0.79 1.50 14.98
CA SER A 128 2.20 1.17 15.25
C SER A 128 2.38 -0.26 15.81
N ASN A 129 1.30 -0.88 16.27
CA ASN A 129 1.25 -2.25 16.76
C ASN A 129 0.73 -3.25 15.71
N ALA A 130 0.38 -2.78 14.50
CA ALA A 130 0.08 -3.67 13.39
C ALA A 130 1.32 -4.54 13.15
N GLY A 131 1.27 -5.79 13.61
CA GLY A 131 2.42 -6.70 13.57
C GLY A 131 2.97 -6.86 12.15
N LEU A 132 4.27 -7.13 12.05
CA LEU A 132 4.92 -7.45 10.79
C LEU A 132 4.19 -8.62 10.13
N VAL A 133 3.72 -8.40 8.90
CA VAL A 133 3.10 -9.46 8.09
C VAL A 133 4.21 -10.34 7.53
N PRO A 134 4.25 -11.66 7.82
CA PRO A 134 5.21 -12.55 7.19
C PRO A 134 5.04 -12.61 5.68
N VAL A 135 6.13 -12.83 4.93
CA VAL A 135 6.08 -12.95 3.45
C VAL A 135 5.03 -13.98 3.00
N SER A 136 4.89 -15.09 3.73
CA SER A 136 3.90 -16.15 3.46
C SER A 136 2.43 -15.71 3.59
N GLN A 137 2.17 -14.57 4.20
CA GLN A 137 0.82 -14.02 4.38
C GLN A 137 0.50 -12.84 3.43
N LEU A 138 1.44 -12.43 2.59
CA LEU A 138 1.22 -11.37 1.59
C LEU A 138 0.24 -11.78 0.49
N GLY A 139 0.01 -13.08 0.33
CA GLY A 139 -0.85 -13.64 -0.71
C GLY A 139 -0.10 -13.98 -2.01
N MET A 140 1.20 -14.13 -1.96
CA MET A 140 1.99 -14.69 -3.06
C MET A 140 1.65 -16.16 -3.27
N THR A 141 1.74 -16.65 -4.51
CA THR A 141 1.75 -18.09 -4.77
C THR A 141 3.01 -18.70 -4.19
N LYS A 142 3.02 -20.00 -3.89
CA LYS A 142 4.18 -20.68 -3.28
C LYS A 142 5.45 -20.56 -4.13
N ASP A 143 5.30 -20.60 -5.45
CA ASP A 143 6.44 -20.43 -6.36
C ASP A 143 6.96 -19.01 -6.35
N LEU A 144 6.08 -18.01 -6.38
CA LEU A 144 6.47 -16.61 -6.29
C LEU A 144 7.13 -16.28 -4.96
N GLU A 145 6.57 -16.78 -3.84
CA GLU A 145 7.14 -16.64 -2.50
C GLU A 145 8.56 -17.19 -2.44
N ARG A 146 8.78 -18.41 -2.97
CA ARG A 146 10.10 -19.04 -3.01
C ARG A 146 11.10 -18.22 -3.80
N VAL A 147 10.72 -17.76 -5.01
CA VAL A 147 11.59 -16.93 -5.86
C VAL A 147 11.90 -15.61 -5.18
N PHE A 148 10.89 -14.94 -4.60
CA PHE A 148 11.09 -13.68 -3.89
C PHE A 148 12.04 -13.84 -2.70
N ILE A 149 11.90 -14.89 -1.90
CA ILE A 149 12.84 -15.20 -0.79
C ILE A 149 14.26 -15.45 -1.30
N GLN A 150 14.42 -16.18 -2.43
CA GLN A 150 15.73 -16.41 -3.04
C GLN A 150 16.38 -15.11 -3.51
N LEU A 151 15.62 -14.20 -4.11
CA LEU A 151 16.12 -12.88 -4.51
C LEU A 151 16.67 -12.09 -3.33
N LEU A 152 15.99 -12.13 -2.17
CA LEU A 152 16.45 -11.46 -0.96
C LEU A 152 17.74 -12.04 -0.37
N GLN A 153 18.13 -13.25 -0.76
CA GLN A 153 19.36 -13.92 -0.30
C GLN A 153 20.58 -13.60 -1.16
N ASN A 154 20.41 -12.87 -2.27
CA ASN A 154 21.55 -12.43 -3.07
C ASN A 154 22.50 -11.58 -2.22
N PRO A 155 23.80 -11.64 -2.47
CA PRO A 155 24.77 -10.81 -1.75
C PRO A 155 24.64 -9.34 -2.09
N GLU A 156 24.23 -9.02 -3.31
CA GLU A 156 24.11 -7.67 -3.84
C GLU A 156 23.02 -7.59 -4.92
N GLY A 157 22.59 -6.40 -5.26
CA GLY A 157 21.64 -6.09 -6.31
C GLY A 157 20.44 -5.30 -5.82
N LEU A 158 19.64 -4.83 -6.78
CA LEU A 158 18.45 -4.01 -6.53
C LEU A 158 17.17 -4.82 -6.76
N VAL A 159 16.30 -4.85 -5.77
CA VAL A 159 14.94 -5.37 -5.88
C VAL A 159 13.95 -4.22 -5.71
N LEU A 160 13.13 -3.98 -6.72
CA LEU A 160 12.13 -2.93 -6.70
C LEU A 160 10.73 -3.48 -6.47
N VAL A 161 9.98 -2.82 -5.58
CA VAL A 161 8.55 -3.05 -5.39
C VAL A 161 7.79 -1.87 -5.95
N THR A 162 6.89 -2.09 -6.89
CA THR A 162 6.16 -1.01 -7.56
C THR A 162 4.65 -1.16 -7.48
N GLY A 163 3.95 -0.06 -7.68
CA GLY A 163 2.49 0.02 -7.69
C GLY A 163 2.00 1.38 -7.20
N PRO A 164 0.70 1.67 -7.33
CA PRO A 164 0.12 2.93 -6.86
C PRO A 164 0.19 3.06 -5.33
N THR A 165 -0.17 4.24 -4.84
CA THR A 165 -0.37 4.45 -3.41
C THR A 165 -1.41 3.48 -2.86
N GLY A 166 -1.16 2.91 -1.68
CA GLY A 166 -2.05 1.94 -1.06
C GLY A 166 -2.00 0.51 -1.65
N SER A 167 -1.05 0.20 -2.56
CA SER A 167 -0.88 -1.17 -3.09
C SER A 167 -0.16 -2.13 -2.13
N GLY A 168 0.29 -1.66 -0.95
CA GLY A 168 0.93 -2.49 0.06
C GLY A 168 2.45 -2.63 -0.08
N LYS A 169 3.11 -1.75 -0.86
CA LYS A 169 4.58 -1.77 -1.06
C LYS A 169 5.37 -1.79 0.26
N THR A 170 5.05 -0.89 1.16
CA THR A 170 5.69 -0.80 2.48
C THR A 170 5.55 -2.08 3.27
N THR A 171 4.35 -2.69 3.29
CA THR A 171 4.10 -3.97 3.95
C THR A 171 4.99 -5.07 3.38
N THR A 172 5.10 -5.17 2.04
CA THR A 172 5.94 -6.16 1.37
C THR A 172 7.42 -5.94 1.68
N LEU A 173 7.89 -4.69 1.64
CA LEU A 173 9.28 -4.36 1.97
C LEU A 173 9.60 -4.63 3.44
N TYR A 174 8.71 -4.27 4.37
CA TYR A 174 8.94 -4.56 5.78
C TYR A 174 8.89 -6.05 6.08
N SER A 175 8.05 -6.82 5.37
CA SER A 175 8.07 -8.29 5.41
C SER A 175 9.41 -8.85 4.91
N ALA A 176 9.97 -8.26 3.85
CA ALA A 176 11.30 -8.61 3.35
C ALA A 176 12.39 -8.26 4.36
N LEU A 177 12.36 -7.07 4.96
CA LEU A 177 13.32 -6.68 6.01
C LEU A 177 13.24 -7.61 7.21
N ALA A 178 12.03 -7.94 7.69
CA ALA A 178 11.86 -8.89 8.79
C ALA A 178 12.43 -10.27 8.47
N ARG A 179 12.30 -10.72 7.22
CA ARG A 179 12.88 -11.99 6.75
C ARG A 179 14.40 -11.96 6.67
N LEU A 180 15.01 -10.82 6.31
CA LEU A 180 16.45 -10.61 6.24
C LEU A 180 17.10 -10.37 7.61
N ASN A 181 16.30 -9.99 8.60
CA ASN A 181 16.75 -9.59 9.93
C ASN A 181 17.05 -10.81 10.81
N ASP A 182 18.15 -11.46 10.55
CA ASP A 182 18.66 -12.63 11.31
C ASP A 182 19.59 -12.25 12.48
N GLY A 183 19.77 -10.94 12.72
CA GLY A 183 20.67 -10.41 13.73
C GLY A 183 22.16 -10.36 13.31
N ARG A 184 22.51 -10.83 12.11
CA ARG A 184 23.89 -10.86 11.57
C ARG A 184 24.12 -9.80 10.50
N LYS A 185 23.04 -9.25 9.95
CA LYS A 185 23.08 -8.23 8.89
C LYS A 185 22.73 -6.86 9.47
N LYS A 186 23.47 -5.84 9.06
CA LYS A 186 23.12 -4.46 9.35
C LYS A 186 22.13 -3.96 8.31
N ILE A 187 20.90 -3.73 8.75
CA ILE A 187 19.78 -3.26 7.92
C ILE A 187 19.52 -1.81 8.25
N ILE A 188 19.60 -0.94 7.25
CA ILE A 188 19.32 0.49 7.39
C ILE A 188 18.30 0.93 6.35
N THR A 189 17.41 1.84 6.73
CA THR A 189 16.39 2.39 5.81
C THR A 189 16.47 3.90 5.71
N ALA A 190 16.05 4.43 4.55
CA ALA A 190 15.75 5.83 4.33
C ALA A 190 14.27 5.94 3.90
N GLU A 191 13.43 6.61 4.67
CA GLU A 191 11.97 6.58 4.50
C GLU A 191 11.34 7.98 4.64
N ASP A 192 10.22 8.21 3.96
CA ASP A 192 9.48 9.47 4.00
C ASP A 192 7.95 9.24 4.02
N PRO A 193 7.39 9.13 5.22
CA PRO A 193 8.02 8.94 6.51
C PRO A 193 8.14 7.44 6.89
N ILE A 194 8.72 7.15 8.06
CA ILE A 194 8.64 5.80 8.67
C ILE A 194 7.18 5.53 9.02
N GLU A 195 6.63 4.42 8.53
CA GLU A 195 5.23 4.04 8.80
C GLU A 195 5.06 3.39 10.17
N TYR A 196 5.93 2.44 10.52
CA TYR A 196 6.06 1.85 11.85
C TYR A 196 7.46 1.29 12.05
N PHE A 197 7.86 1.09 13.29
CA PHE A 197 9.20 0.61 13.61
C PHE A 197 9.29 -0.91 13.47
N VAL A 198 10.32 -1.35 12.75
CA VAL A 198 10.70 -2.76 12.62
C VAL A 198 11.79 -3.05 13.65
N PRO A 199 11.61 -4.03 14.55
CA PRO A 199 12.60 -4.33 15.58
C PRO A 199 14.00 -4.60 14.98
N LYS A 200 15.04 -4.00 15.59
CA LYS A 200 16.46 -4.14 15.17
C LYS A 200 16.77 -3.68 13.73
N VAL A 201 15.91 -2.95 13.06
CA VAL A 201 16.17 -2.25 11.81
C VAL A 201 16.50 -0.79 12.13
N ASN A 202 17.56 -0.27 11.55
CA ASN A 202 17.98 1.12 11.78
C ASN A 202 17.28 2.05 10.79
N GLN A 203 16.05 2.46 11.11
CA GLN A 203 15.20 3.29 10.25
C GLN A 203 15.56 4.77 10.40
N LYS A 204 15.73 5.45 9.26
CA LYS A 204 16.02 6.89 9.18
C LYS A 204 14.94 7.59 8.38
N GLN A 205 14.42 8.66 8.94
CA GLN A 205 13.43 9.48 8.27
C GLN A 205 14.07 10.62 7.49
N VAL A 206 13.64 10.78 6.26
CA VAL A 206 13.98 11.92 5.39
C VAL A 206 13.39 13.21 5.98
N SER A 207 14.09 14.30 5.78
CA SER A 207 13.64 15.64 6.18
C SER A 207 14.15 16.67 5.18
N PRO A 208 13.64 17.92 5.20
CA PRO A 208 14.15 18.99 4.35
C PRO A 208 15.65 19.23 4.50
N ALA A 209 16.20 19.06 5.71
CA ALA A 209 17.64 19.18 5.99
C ALA A 209 18.43 17.93 5.57
N MET A 210 17.77 16.79 5.34
CA MET A 210 18.38 15.52 5.02
C MET A 210 17.55 14.76 3.97
N PRO A 211 17.59 15.22 2.71
CA PRO A 211 16.87 14.59 1.60
C PRO A 211 17.44 13.19 1.27
N TYR A 212 16.70 12.39 0.49
CA TYR A 212 17.03 10.99 0.18
C TYR A 212 18.48 10.78 -0.25
N ALA A 213 18.94 11.51 -1.26
CA ALA A 213 20.27 11.32 -1.82
C ALA A 213 21.38 11.60 -0.81
N LEU A 214 21.25 12.66 -0.01
CA LEU A 214 22.21 12.99 1.05
C LEU A 214 22.20 11.91 2.15
N LEU A 215 21.01 11.48 2.56
CA LEU A 215 20.85 10.46 3.57
C LEU A 215 21.47 9.14 3.10
N LEU A 216 21.16 8.65 1.89
CA LEU A 216 21.70 7.41 1.34
C LEU A 216 23.23 7.42 1.29
N ARG A 217 23.86 8.50 0.81
CA ARG A 217 25.33 8.64 0.81
C ARG A 217 25.92 8.56 2.22
N ALA A 218 25.21 9.06 3.22
CA ALA A 218 25.64 8.93 4.62
C ALA A 218 25.48 7.50 5.12
N LEU A 219 24.38 6.81 4.76
CA LEU A 219 24.11 5.44 5.17
C LEU A 219 25.12 4.43 4.60
N LEU A 220 25.60 4.63 3.36
CA LEU A 220 26.65 3.78 2.76
C LEU A 220 27.96 3.79 3.57
N ARG A 221 28.23 4.85 4.33
CA ARG A 221 29.40 4.92 5.22
C ARG A 221 29.16 4.29 6.61
N GLN A 222 28.01 3.69 6.80
CA GLN A 222 27.61 3.03 8.05
C GLN A 222 27.78 1.51 8.01
N ASP A 223 28.50 0.98 7.03
CA ASP A 223 28.73 -0.47 6.83
C ASP A 223 27.43 -1.29 6.77
N PRO A 224 26.47 -0.94 5.91
CA PRO A 224 25.22 -1.68 5.77
C PRO A 224 25.40 -2.97 4.97
N ASN A 225 24.59 -4.00 5.25
CA ASN A 225 24.45 -5.16 4.35
C ASN A 225 23.17 -5.03 3.51
N VAL A 226 22.15 -4.41 4.08
CA VAL A 226 20.85 -4.22 3.44
C VAL A 226 20.43 -2.76 3.57
N LEU A 227 20.04 -2.16 2.44
CA LEU A 227 19.52 -0.81 2.37
C LEU A 227 18.06 -0.84 1.89
N LEU A 228 17.19 -0.05 2.52
CA LEU A 228 15.87 0.24 1.97
C LEU A 228 15.79 1.71 1.61
N VAL A 229 15.40 1.98 0.36
CA VAL A 229 15.11 3.31 -0.17
C VAL A 229 13.59 3.41 -0.31
N GLY A 230 12.95 4.17 0.55
CA GLY A 230 11.49 4.29 0.60
C GLY A 230 10.89 4.63 -0.75
N GLU A 231 11.51 5.53 -1.50
CA GLU A 231 11.11 5.84 -2.88
C GLU A 231 12.27 6.41 -3.71
N ILE A 232 12.37 6.00 -4.97
CA ILE A 232 13.30 6.53 -5.97
C ILE A 232 12.52 7.52 -6.85
N ARG A 233 12.75 8.83 -6.65
CA ARG A 233 12.00 9.90 -7.35
C ARG A 233 12.83 10.65 -8.39
N ASP A 234 14.15 10.65 -8.24
CA ASP A 234 15.08 11.46 -8.99
C ASP A 234 16.36 10.70 -9.36
N LEU A 235 17.14 11.28 -10.29
CA LEU A 235 18.39 10.73 -10.78
C LEU A 235 19.41 10.48 -9.65
N GLU A 236 19.56 11.42 -8.73
CA GLU A 236 20.58 11.35 -7.69
C GLU A 236 20.33 10.18 -6.71
N THR A 237 19.08 10.03 -6.28
CA THR A 237 18.64 8.91 -5.43
C THR A 237 18.79 7.58 -6.18
N GLY A 238 18.35 7.54 -7.46
CA GLY A 238 18.43 6.36 -8.32
C GLY A 238 19.87 5.91 -8.56
N SER A 239 20.75 6.83 -8.98
CA SER A 239 22.17 6.53 -9.21
C SER A 239 22.86 6.03 -7.92
N THR A 240 22.56 6.63 -6.77
CA THR A 240 23.12 6.19 -5.49
C THR A 240 22.64 4.78 -5.13
N ALA A 241 21.37 4.46 -5.38
CA ALA A 241 20.80 3.13 -5.14
C ALA A 241 21.41 2.06 -6.06
N LEU A 242 21.55 2.35 -7.38
CA LEU A 242 22.19 1.45 -8.34
C LEU A 242 23.67 1.19 -7.97
N ASN A 243 24.42 2.24 -7.65
CA ASN A 243 25.80 2.11 -7.23
C ASN A 243 25.95 1.26 -5.96
N ALA A 244 25.09 1.45 -4.96
CA ALA A 244 25.07 0.63 -3.77
C ALA A 244 24.83 -0.85 -4.10
N ALA A 245 23.85 -1.11 -4.98
CA ALA A 245 23.49 -2.47 -5.42
C ALA A 245 24.60 -3.18 -6.19
N ARG A 246 25.50 -2.45 -6.85
CA ARG A 246 26.67 -2.98 -7.59
C ARG A 246 27.92 -3.12 -6.75
N THR A 247 27.89 -2.64 -5.50
CA THR A 247 29.05 -2.58 -4.61
C THR A 247 28.87 -3.39 -3.32
N GLY A 248 28.17 -4.52 -3.41
CA GLY A 248 28.08 -5.50 -2.32
C GLY A 248 26.91 -5.28 -1.36
N HIS A 249 25.87 -4.55 -1.78
CA HIS A 249 24.70 -4.33 -0.94
C HIS A 249 23.44 -4.89 -1.58
N ILE A 250 22.55 -5.50 -0.80
CA ILE A 250 21.18 -5.73 -1.25
C ILE A 250 20.38 -4.46 -1.02
N VAL A 251 19.85 -3.91 -2.10
CA VAL A 251 19.06 -2.67 -2.06
C VAL A 251 17.59 -3.00 -2.36
N LEU A 252 16.70 -2.57 -1.48
CA LEU A 252 15.26 -2.65 -1.67
C LEU A 252 14.73 -1.25 -1.93
N GLY A 253 13.85 -1.08 -2.92
CA GLY A 253 13.33 0.25 -3.22
C GLY A 253 11.90 0.24 -3.73
N THR A 254 11.27 1.42 -3.79
CA THR A 254 9.96 1.56 -4.42
C THR A 254 9.95 2.57 -5.57
N LEU A 255 9.01 2.32 -6.47
CA LEU A 255 8.60 3.22 -7.55
C LEU A 255 7.07 3.24 -7.67
N HIS A 256 6.55 4.20 -8.42
CA HIS A 256 5.12 4.30 -8.74
C HIS A 256 4.91 4.03 -10.24
N THR A 257 4.93 2.76 -10.65
CA THR A 257 4.64 2.35 -12.03
C THR A 257 3.43 1.42 -12.09
N ALA A 258 2.84 1.31 -13.27
CA ALA A 258 1.64 0.51 -13.47
C ALA A 258 1.91 -0.99 -13.49
N ASP A 259 3.09 -1.42 -13.96
CA ASP A 259 3.51 -2.80 -14.11
C ASP A 259 5.04 -2.93 -13.96
N ALA A 260 5.53 -4.17 -13.89
CA ALA A 260 6.93 -4.46 -13.65
C ALA A 260 7.83 -4.03 -14.82
N VAL A 261 7.43 -4.31 -16.06
CA VAL A 261 8.21 -3.93 -17.25
C VAL A 261 8.27 -2.41 -17.41
N GLY A 262 7.17 -1.71 -17.14
CA GLY A 262 7.11 -0.24 -17.17
C GLY A 262 8.06 0.44 -16.19
N THR A 263 8.52 -0.28 -15.17
CA THR A 263 9.51 0.21 -14.21
C THR A 263 10.85 0.53 -14.88
N ILE A 264 11.29 -0.28 -15.83
CA ILE A 264 12.53 -0.03 -16.59
C ILE A 264 12.42 1.29 -17.37
N GLY A 265 11.28 1.51 -18.05
CA GLY A 265 11.01 2.78 -18.71
C GLY A 265 10.98 3.98 -17.74
N ARG A 266 10.51 3.78 -16.51
CA ARG A 266 10.54 4.84 -15.48
C ARG A 266 11.96 5.14 -15.00
N LEU A 267 12.81 4.13 -14.82
CA LEU A 267 14.21 4.33 -14.46
C LEU A 267 14.96 5.12 -15.56
N ARG A 268 14.74 4.78 -16.83
CA ARG A 268 15.22 5.56 -17.98
C ARG A 268 14.70 7.00 -17.98
N GLY A 269 13.42 7.19 -17.64
CA GLY A 269 12.81 8.51 -17.52
C GLY A 269 13.34 9.35 -16.34
N LEU A 270 14.09 8.73 -15.42
CA LEU A 270 14.90 9.40 -14.40
C LEU A 270 16.34 9.65 -14.88
N GLU A 271 16.64 9.43 -16.16
CA GLU A 271 17.95 9.61 -16.78
C GLU A 271 19.04 8.65 -16.22
N LEU A 272 18.63 7.50 -15.69
CA LEU A 272 19.55 6.44 -15.26
C LEU A 272 20.06 5.68 -16.47
N ASP A 273 21.36 5.34 -16.46
CA ASP A 273 22.01 4.62 -17.54
C ASP A 273 21.52 3.17 -17.66
N ASP A 274 21.28 2.71 -18.89
CA ASP A 274 20.78 1.36 -19.18
C ASP A 274 21.74 0.26 -18.71
N THR A 275 23.06 0.48 -18.78
CA THR A 275 24.05 -0.47 -18.31
C THR A 275 24.02 -0.57 -16.80
N ASP A 276 23.92 0.57 -16.09
CA ASP A 276 23.81 0.59 -14.64
C ASP A 276 22.52 -0.10 -14.15
N ILE A 277 21.40 0.11 -14.86
CA ILE A 277 20.14 -0.56 -14.58
C ILE A 277 20.29 -2.07 -14.79
N ALA A 278 20.85 -2.51 -15.92
CA ALA A 278 21.04 -3.92 -16.27
C ALA A 278 21.91 -4.65 -15.24
N ASP A 279 23.01 -4.02 -14.83
CA ASP A 279 23.98 -4.62 -13.89
C ASP A 279 23.43 -4.72 -12.46
N ALA A 280 22.63 -3.74 -12.03
CA ALA A 280 22.19 -3.65 -10.64
C ALA A 280 20.84 -4.33 -10.38
N LEU A 281 19.91 -4.31 -11.35
CA LEU A 281 18.52 -4.72 -11.14
C LEU A 281 18.37 -6.24 -11.15
N LEU A 282 17.97 -6.84 -10.03
CA LEU A 282 17.68 -8.28 -9.94
C LEU A 282 16.24 -8.59 -10.32
N ALA A 283 15.30 -7.76 -9.86
CA ALA A 283 13.89 -8.01 -10.09
C ALA A 283 13.02 -6.77 -9.84
N VAL A 284 11.85 -6.77 -10.46
CA VAL A 284 10.77 -5.83 -10.17
C VAL A 284 9.51 -6.58 -9.79
N LEU A 285 9.01 -6.36 -8.59
CA LEU A 285 7.74 -6.89 -8.09
C LEU A 285 6.66 -5.81 -8.20
N ALA A 286 5.78 -5.90 -9.18
CA ALA A 286 4.61 -5.03 -9.26
C ALA A 286 3.45 -5.60 -8.45
N GLN A 287 2.71 -4.73 -7.76
CA GLN A 287 1.75 -5.14 -6.74
C GLN A 287 0.47 -4.32 -6.75
N ARG A 288 -0.66 -5.00 -6.50
CA ARG A 288 -1.98 -4.42 -6.19
C ARG A 288 -2.57 -5.10 -4.96
N LEU A 289 -3.58 -4.48 -4.36
CA LEU A 289 -4.37 -5.07 -3.30
C LEU A 289 -5.83 -5.21 -3.74
N ALA A 290 -6.31 -6.45 -3.82
CA ALA A 290 -7.71 -6.81 -3.98
C ALA A 290 -8.35 -7.11 -2.62
N ARG A 291 -9.64 -6.86 -2.47
CA ARG A 291 -10.37 -7.31 -1.28
C ARG A 291 -10.57 -8.83 -1.33
N ARG A 292 -10.46 -9.46 -0.20
CA ARG A 292 -10.68 -10.89 -0.06
C ARG A 292 -12.14 -11.17 0.25
N ILE A 293 -12.73 -12.14 -0.43
CA ILE A 293 -14.09 -12.59 -0.15
C ILE A 293 -14.17 -13.04 1.32
N CYS A 294 -15.23 -12.64 2.01
CA CYS A 294 -15.47 -13.04 3.38
C CYS A 294 -15.73 -14.54 3.46
N GLU A 295 -14.91 -15.25 4.23
CA GLU A 295 -14.99 -16.72 4.37
C GLU A 295 -16.32 -17.18 4.98
N LYS A 296 -16.95 -16.36 5.84
CA LYS A 296 -18.20 -16.70 6.53
C LYS A 296 -19.46 -16.57 5.66
N CYS A 297 -19.40 -15.81 4.56
CA CYS A 297 -20.55 -15.60 3.70
C CYS A 297 -20.24 -15.79 2.20
N SER A 298 -19.15 -16.48 1.89
CA SER A 298 -18.76 -16.83 0.52
C SER A 298 -19.73 -17.85 -0.07
N GLU A 299 -20.26 -17.56 -1.25
CA GLU A 299 -21.17 -18.43 -1.98
C GLU A 299 -20.83 -18.49 -3.47
N PRO A 300 -21.19 -19.56 -4.19
CA PRO A 300 -21.05 -19.62 -5.64
C PRO A 300 -21.86 -18.53 -6.31
N ARG A 301 -21.34 -17.97 -7.41
CA ARG A 301 -22.00 -16.96 -8.22
C ARG A 301 -21.77 -17.22 -9.70
N GLU A 302 -22.80 -17.03 -10.50
CA GLU A 302 -22.66 -17.01 -11.96
C GLU A 302 -22.06 -15.68 -12.43
N PRO A 303 -21.17 -15.72 -13.45
CA PRO A 303 -20.63 -14.52 -14.05
C PRO A 303 -21.74 -13.72 -14.76
N THR A 304 -21.69 -12.38 -14.61
CA THR A 304 -22.58 -11.48 -15.36
C THR A 304 -22.25 -11.48 -16.84
N GLY A 305 -23.19 -10.99 -17.69
CA GLY A 305 -22.93 -10.86 -19.12
C GLY A 305 -21.71 -9.98 -19.43
N GLU A 306 -21.52 -8.90 -18.68
CA GLU A 306 -20.36 -8.01 -18.81
C GLU A 306 -19.04 -8.70 -18.42
N GLN A 307 -19.04 -9.48 -17.33
CA GLN A 307 -17.87 -10.24 -16.91
C GLN A 307 -17.50 -11.33 -17.95
N LYS A 308 -18.52 -12.02 -18.51
CA LYS A 308 -18.30 -12.98 -19.61
C LYS A 308 -17.72 -12.30 -20.85
N ALA A 309 -18.27 -11.15 -21.27
CA ALA A 309 -17.77 -10.41 -22.42
C ALA A 309 -16.35 -9.85 -22.20
N LEU A 310 -16.01 -9.44 -20.98
CA LEU A 310 -14.67 -8.93 -20.65
C LEU A 310 -13.61 -10.02 -20.65
N LEU A 311 -13.87 -11.12 -19.96
CA LEU A 311 -12.88 -12.16 -19.69
C LEU A 311 -12.98 -13.35 -20.65
N GLU A 312 -14.12 -13.51 -21.33
CA GLU A 312 -14.35 -14.57 -22.33
C GLU A 312 -13.86 -15.95 -21.83
N HIS A 313 -13.02 -16.61 -22.62
CA HIS A 313 -12.44 -17.92 -22.30
C HIS A 313 -11.55 -17.96 -21.04
N LEU A 314 -11.15 -16.80 -20.49
CA LEU A 314 -10.35 -16.75 -19.25
C LEU A 314 -11.13 -17.23 -18.02
N LEU A 315 -12.47 -17.31 -18.12
CA LEU A 315 -13.34 -17.82 -17.04
C LEU A 315 -13.85 -19.25 -17.31
N ASP A 316 -13.46 -19.90 -18.41
CA ASP A 316 -13.96 -21.22 -18.74
C ASP A 316 -13.59 -22.25 -17.66
N GLY A 317 -14.60 -22.96 -17.17
CA GLY A 317 -14.45 -23.94 -16.10
C GLY A 317 -14.21 -23.37 -14.70
N VAL A 318 -14.24 -22.05 -14.51
CA VAL A 318 -14.04 -21.41 -13.22
C VAL A 318 -15.37 -21.22 -12.50
N GLN A 319 -15.51 -21.81 -11.31
CA GLN A 319 -16.62 -21.52 -10.40
C GLN A 319 -16.35 -20.22 -9.67
N LEU A 320 -17.01 -19.13 -10.06
CA LEU A 320 -16.91 -17.85 -9.39
C LEU A 320 -17.57 -17.91 -8.01
N ARG A 321 -17.06 -17.09 -7.11
CA ARG A 321 -17.60 -16.89 -5.76
C ARG A 321 -17.76 -15.41 -5.45
N SER A 322 -18.71 -15.09 -4.55
CA SER A 322 -18.90 -13.75 -3.98
C SER A 322 -19.31 -13.87 -2.52
N GLY A 323 -19.12 -12.78 -1.77
CA GLY A 323 -19.67 -12.68 -0.42
C GLY A 323 -21.05 -12.05 -0.45
N ARG A 324 -22.08 -12.71 0.13
CA ARG A 324 -23.45 -12.14 0.22
C ARG A 324 -23.57 -10.96 1.20
N GLY A 325 -22.57 -10.77 2.09
CA GLY A 325 -22.65 -9.84 3.19
C GLY A 325 -23.14 -10.48 4.51
N CYS A 326 -22.44 -10.26 5.60
CA CYS A 326 -22.81 -10.70 6.95
C CYS A 326 -22.19 -9.76 8.01
N GLU A 327 -22.57 -9.89 9.26
CA GLU A 327 -22.02 -9.09 10.37
C GLU A 327 -20.49 -9.14 10.44
N HIS A 328 -19.90 -10.34 10.19
CA HIS A 328 -18.45 -10.53 10.23
C HIS A 328 -17.68 -9.65 9.22
N CYS A 329 -18.27 -9.32 8.08
CA CYS A 329 -17.70 -8.44 7.07
C CYS A 329 -18.42 -7.08 6.99
N HIS A 330 -19.15 -6.70 8.02
CA HIS A 330 -19.95 -5.47 8.04
C HIS A 330 -20.84 -5.32 6.79
N HIS A 331 -21.46 -6.43 6.36
CA HIS A 331 -22.35 -6.55 5.19
C HIS A 331 -21.72 -6.23 3.84
N THR A 332 -20.39 -6.06 3.75
CA THR A 332 -19.69 -5.73 2.51
C THR A 332 -19.45 -6.94 1.59
N GLY A 333 -19.54 -8.15 2.10
CA GLY A 333 -19.13 -9.38 1.38
C GLY A 333 -17.62 -9.61 1.35
N TYR A 334 -16.81 -8.67 1.81
CA TYR A 334 -15.34 -8.73 1.79
C TYR A 334 -14.76 -8.53 3.20
N ARG A 335 -13.59 -9.13 3.44
CA ARG A 335 -12.82 -8.92 4.67
C ARG A 335 -11.35 -9.13 4.44
N LYS A 336 -10.51 -8.15 4.85
CA LYS A 336 -9.08 -8.08 4.57
C LYS A 336 -8.78 -7.91 3.07
N ARG A 337 -7.52 -7.79 2.76
CA ARG A 337 -7.00 -7.65 1.41
C ARG A 337 -6.03 -8.79 1.10
N ILE A 338 -5.82 -9.05 -0.18
CA ILE A 338 -4.85 -10.02 -0.69
C ILE A 338 -4.02 -9.32 -1.77
N GLY A 339 -2.71 -9.56 -1.77
CA GLY A 339 -1.83 -9.05 -2.82
C GLY A 339 -2.12 -9.72 -4.16
N ILE A 340 -2.04 -8.95 -5.23
CA ILE A 340 -1.96 -9.40 -6.62
C ILE A 340 -0.60 -8.97 -7.13
N PHE A 341 0.15 -9.91 -7.69
CA PHE A 341 1.57 -9.72 -7.98
C PHE A 341 1.93 -10.03 -9.43
N GLU A 342 2.97 -9.36 -9.88
CA GLU A 342 3.67 -9.61 -11.13
C GLU A 342 5.17 -9.45 -10.86
N LEU A 343 5.95 -10.50 -11.08
CA LEU A 343 7.40 -10.46 -10.86
C LEU A 343 8.13 -10.54 -12.18
N LEU A 344 8.90 -9.50 -12.50
CA LEU A 344 9.88 -9.50 -13.57
C LEU A 344 11.24 -9.85 -12.98
N LEU A 345 11.82 -10.97 -13.42
CA LEU A 345 13.21 -11.33 -13.14
C LEU A 345 14.12 -10.72 -14.21
N VAL A 346 15.25 -10.22 -13.79
CA VAL A 346 16.27 -9.68 -14.68
C VAL A 346 17.38 -10.73 -14.79
N ASP A 347 17.15 -11.71 -15.69
CA ASP A 347 18.14 -12.70 -16.06
C ASP A 347 19.11 -12.15 -17.11
N VAL A 348 20.12 -12.92 -17.52
CA VAL A 348 21.15 -12.49 -18.47
C VAL A 348 20.55 -11.95 -19.77
N GLY A 349 19.53 -12.60 -20.33
CA GLY A 349 18.90 -12.14 -21.58
C GLY A 349 18.11 -10.84 -21.38
N MET A 350 17.46 -10.65 -20.23
CA MET A 350 16.80 -9.40 -19.89
C MET A 350 17.82 -8.28 -19.65
N GLN A 351 18.97 -8.59 -19.00
CA GLN A 351 20.08 -7.65 -18.84
C GLN A 351 20.60 -7.14 -20.19
N ASP A 352 20.86 -8.05 -21.12
CA ASP A 352 21.32 -7.69 -22.47
C ASP A 352 20.32 -6.78 -23.20
N LEU A 353 19.03 -7.09 -23.09
CA LEU A 353 17.97 -6.25 -23.69
C LEU A 353 17.89 -4.87 -23.03
N ILE A 354 18.05 -4.78 -21.71
CA ILE A 354 18.06 -3.50 -21.00
C ILE A 354 19.30 -2.69 -21.43
N ALA A 355 20.50 -3.29 -21.36
CA ALA A 355 21.77 -2.65 -21.69
C ALA A 355 21.84 -2.15 -23.14
N THR A 356 21.16 -2.82 -24.07
CA THR A 356 21.07 -2.41 -25.49
C THR A 356 19.95 -1.41 -25.77
N GLY A 357 19.24 -0.93 -24.76
CA GLY A 357 18.17 0.07 -24.90
C GLY A 357 16.89 -0.48 -25.52
N ALA A 358 16.62 -1.77 -25.40
CA ALA A 358 15.39 -2.38 -25.94
C ALA A 358 14.13 -1.70 -25.41
N HIS A 359 13.13 -1.49 -26.28
CA HIS A 359 11.87 -0.87 -25.90
C HIS A 359 11.02 -1.79 -25.00
N ASN A 360 10.13 -1.21 -24.19
CA ASN A 360 9.25 -1.95 -23.28
C ASN A 360 8.46 -3.09 -23.96
N ALA A 361 8.13 -2.95 -25.26
CA ALA A 361 7.45 -4.01 -26.01
C ALA A 361 8.33 -5.25 -26.20
N GLN A 362 9.62 -5.07 -26.44
CA GLN A 362 10.60 -6.16 -26.59
C GLN A 362 10.88 -6.83 -25.23
N LEU A 363 11.05 -6.01 -24.17
CA LEU A 363 11.21 -6.51 -22.81
C LEU A 363 10.00 -7.33 -22.37
N ARG A 364 8.79 -6.86 -22.68
CA ARG A 364 7.54 -7.57 -22.36
C ARG A 364 7.43 -8.89 -23.13
N LYS A 365 7.77 -8.89 -24.41
CA LYS A 365 7.78 -10.11 -25.24
C LYS A 365 8.75 -11.15 -24.65
N TYR A 366 9.97 -10.73 -24.36
CA TYR A 366 10.97 -11.60 -23.74
C TYR A 366 10.48 -12.16 -22.40
N ALA A 367 9.94 -11.31 -21.53
CA ALA A 367 9.41 -11.74 -20.25
C ALA A 367 8.30 -12.81 -20.41
N GLN A 368 7.36 -12.62 -21.35
CA GLN A 368 6.27 -13.58 -21.60
C GLN A 368 6.78 -14.94 -22.11
N GLU A 369 7.89 -14.97 -22.83
CA GLU A 369 8.54 -16.21 -23.32
C GLU A 369 9.33 -16.93 -22.20
N HIS A 370 9.62 -16.25 -21.05
CA HIS A 370 10.48 -16.74 -19.97
C HIS A 370 9.77 -16.79 -18.61
N PHE A 371 8.62 -17.50 -18.56
CA PHE A 371 7.87 -17.79 -17.32
C PHE A 371 7.33 -16.57 -16.56
N PHE A 372 7.22 -15.43 -17.23
CA PHE A 372 6.61 -14.25 -16.62
C PHE A 372 5.11 -14.45 -16.46
N LYS A 373 4.62 -14.25 -15.23
CA LYS A 373 3.21 -14.29 -14.88
C LYS A 373 2.70 -12.88 -14.67
N SER A 374 1.72 -12.46 -15.46
CA SER A 374 1.14 -11.13 -15.33
C SER A 374 0.28 -10.99 -14.07
N MET A 375 0.02 -9.75 -13.64
CA MET A 375 -0.96 -9.50 -12.55
C MET A 375 -2.36 -10.04 -12.87
N VAL A 376 -2.74 -10.09 -14.15
CA VAL A 376 -4.03 -10.66 -14.56
C VAL A 376 -4.05 -12.15 -14.30
N ASP A 377 -2.97 -12.86 -14.65
CA ASP A 377 -2.86 -14.32 -14.42
C ASP A 377 -2.92 -14.64 -12.93
N ASP A 378 -2.19 -13.90 -12.11
CA ASP A 378 -2.20 -14.09 -10.65
C ASP A 378 -3.59 -13.79 -10.05
N ALA A 379 -4.28 -12.76 -10.56
CA ALA A 379 -5.64 -12.44 -10.14
C ALA A 379 -6.64 -13.53 -10.55
N LEU A 380 -6.55 -14.06 -11.78
CA LEU A 380 -7.42 -15.14 -12.25
C LEU A 380 -7.26 -16.42 -11.43
N GLU A 381 -6.04 -16.78 -11.03
CA GLU A 381 -5.82 -17.91 -10.12
C GLU A 381 -6.48 -17.68 -8.76
N LYS A 382 -6.38 -16.47 -8.22
CA LYS A 382 -7.03 -16.11 -6.94
C LYS A 382 -8.55 -16.09 -7.05
N ILE A 383 -9.09 -15.70 -8.20
CA ILE A 383 -10.53 -15.79 -8.51
C ILE A 383 -10.95 -17.26 -8.57
N ALA A 384 -10.21 -18.10 -9.30
CA ALA A 384 -10.48 -19.53 -9.39
C ALA A 384 -10.40 -20.23 -8.02
N ALA A 385 -9.49 -19.79 -7.15
CA ALA A 385 -9.40 -20.26 -5.77
C ALA A 385 -10.50 -19.70 -4.84
N GLY A 386 -11.39 -18.84 -5.32
CA GLY A 386 -12.46 -18.22 -4.52
C GLY A 386 -11.98 -17.21 -3.50
N LEU A 387 -10.80 -16.65 -3.67
CA LEU A 387 -10.20 -15.69 -2.73
C LEU A 387 -10.64 -14.26 -2.98
N THR A 388 -10.90 -13.90 -4.24
CA THR A 388 -11.36 -12.57 -4.67
C THR A 388 -12.35 -12.68 -5.82
N THR A 389 -12.83 -11.56 -6.34
CA THR A 389 -13.86 -11.50 -7.38
C THR A 389 -13.35 -10.88 -8.67
N VAL A 390 -14.09 -11.08 -9.77
CA VAL A 390 -13.86 -10.38 -11.05
C VAL A 390 -14.01 -8.86 -10.88
N ASP A 391 -14.95 -8.41 -10.06
CA ASP A 391 -15.17 -6.98 -9.80
C ASP A 391 -13.92 -6.35 -9.17
N GLU A 392 -13.22 -7.07 -8.30
CA GLU A 392 -11.96 -6.63 -7.71
C GLU A 392 -10.81 -6.60 -8.72
N LEU A 393 -10.73 -7.60 -9.62
CA LEU A 393 -9.74 -7.56 -10.70
C LEU A 393 -9.91 -6.29 -11.55
N VAL A 394 -11.14 -5.98 -11.97
CA VAL A 394 -11.43 -4.78 -12.77
C VAL A 394 -11.14 -3.49 -11.98
N ARG A 395 -11.37 -3.49 -10.68
CA ARG A 395 -11.11 -2.32 -9.82
C ARG A 395 -9.61 -2.02 -9.68
N VAL A 396 -8.76 -3.05 -9.62
CA VAL A 396 -7.34 -2.86 -9.23
C VAL A 396 -6.37 -2.97 -10.40
N ILE A 397 -6.75 -3.64 -11.50
CA ILE A 397 -5.90 -3.81 -12.68
C ILE A 397 -6.42 -2.95 -13.82
N PRO A 398 -5.57 -2.13 -14.46
CA PRO A 398 -5.97 -1.33 -15.60
C PRO A 398 -6.54 -2.20 -16.74
N TYR A 399 -7.65 -1.76 -17.32
CA TYR A 399 -8.39 -2.47 -18.38
C TYR A 399 -7.49 -2.96 -19.53
N ARG A 400 -6.53 -2.14 -19.96
CA ARG A 400 -5.57 -2.49 -21.03
C ARG A 400 -4.78 -3.77 -20.76
N HIS A 401 -4.45 -4.05 -19.49
CA HIS A 401 -3.70 -5.27 -19.13
C HIS A 401 -4.59 -6.50 -19.23
N ILE A 402 -5.87 -6.38 -18.85
CA ILE A 402 -6.86 -7.45 -18.96
C ILE A 402 -7.04 -7.84 -20.44
N ILE A 403 -7.22 -6.83 -21.31
CA ILE A 403 -7.36 -7.08 -22.76
C ILE A 403 -6.09 -7.68 -23.36
N ALA A 404 -4.92 -7.15 -23.01
CA ALA A 404 -3.65 -7.69 -23.52
C ALA A 404 -3.45 -9.17 -23.14
N THR A 405 -3.77 -9.54 -21.89
CA THR A 405 -3.70 -10.95 -21.45
C THR A 405 -4.72 -11.83 -22.20
N ARG A 406 -5.95 -11.34 -22.40
CA ARG A 406 -6.99 -12.03 -23.15
C ARG A 406 -6.55 -12.31 -24.59
N GLU A 407 -6.02 -11.31 -25.27
CA GLU A 407 -5.54 -11.44 -26.67
C GLU A 407 -4.33 -12.36 -26.77
N ALA A 408 -3.40 -12.31 -25.81
CA ALA A 408 -2.24 -13.20 -25.80
C ALA A 408 -2.63 -14.68 -25.63
N ARG A 409 -3.67 -15.00 -24.88
CA ARG A 409 -4.17 -16.38 -24.69
C ARG A 409 -5.07 -16.89 -25.82
N ARG A 410 -5.51 -16.02 -26.74
CA ARG A 410 -6.24 -16.43 -27.95
C ARG A 410 -5.33 -16.98 -29.05
N ARG A 411 -4.03 -16.62 -29.00
CA ARG A 411 -2.99 -17.08 -29.95
C ARG A 411 -2.37 -18.37 -29.48
#